data_7ff80e9a5b77cf7da92aefaf25d38319
#
_entry.id   7ff80e9a5b77cf7da92aefaf25d38319
#
_cell.length_a   1.000
_cell.length_b   1.000
_cell.length_c   1.000
_cell.angle_alpha   90.00
_cell.angle_beta   90.00
_cell.angle_gamma   90.00
#
_symmetry.space_group_name_H-M   'P 1'
#
loop_
_entity.id
_entity.type
_entity.pdbx_description
1 polymer ?
#
loop_
_entity_poly.entity_id
_entity_poly.type
_entity_poly.pdbx_seq_one_letter_code
_entity_poly.pdbx_strand_id
1 'polypeptide(L)'
;MRSLRTAALLLAIALVAGACTTDTTETTPATTAAPATTAAPEGTSLVGICPDPLIVQTDWFPQPEHAYTYNLIGTEGVVDAENGTYTGPLGDTGITMQVRAGGPYIGFSPPTSQFYADNEIFMAYVDTGTAIRDSQSLPVVAVFAFWEKSPQILMWDPAAYSFDSFDDIGASGAPVLYFEGSAFMDFLIGRGLLSADQVDASYDGGPSRFVTESVVQQGFATNEVYRYENDIAEWKKPVDSLLIHDAGFEIYEGTLSVKPQSLTDRRECLEALVPLVQQSAVEYMNNPEPMNVRLDEIVKELDSFWTSSIGLHNAATEVMIDRGLVSDGLDGFIGAMDPDRINSLIDVWVPVLADLGIESFKEGVRAADISTNDFLDPSISLGF
;
A
#
# COMPACT_ATOMS: atom_id res chain seq x y z
N MET A 1 39.13 -1.86 -57.60
CA MET A 1 40.32 -1.19 -58.18
C MET A 1 40.82 -0.18 -57.14
N ARG A 2 42.12 -0.32 -56.83
CA ARG A 2 43.04 0.63 -56.16
C ARG A 2 42.64 1.06 -54.74
N SER A 3 43.25 0.63 -53.70
CA SER A 3 44.68 0.46 -53.26
C SER A 3 45.26 1.70 -52.59
N LEU A 4 45.81 1.45 -51.39
CA LEU A 4 47.08 1.92 -50.81
C LEU A 4 47.03 3.28 -50.10
N ARG A 5 47.72 3.58 -49.01
CA ARG A 5 48.76 2.95 -48.15
C ARG A 5 49.06 3.90 -46.99
N THR A 6 49.26 3.34 -45.82
CA THR A 6 50.39 3.54 -44.87
C THR A 6 51.01 4.94 -44.65
N ALA A 7 51.14 5.35 -43.36
CA ALA A 7 52.47 5.65 -42.78
C ALA A 7 52.40 5.75 -41.25
N ALA A 8 53.22 4.95 -40.60
CA ALA A 8 53.61 5.05 -39.19
C ALA A 8 54.70 6.10 -39.01
N LEU A 9 54.70 6.81 -37.87
CA LEU A 9 55.91 7.50 -37.43
C LEU A 9 56.06 7.31 -35.91
N LEU A 10 57.08 6.52 -35.57
CA LEU A 10 57.70 6.38 -34.24
C LEU A 10 58.64 7.56 -34.01
N LEU A 11 58.59 8.18 -32.83
CA LEU A 11 59.73 8.93 -32.32
C LEU A 11 59.84 8.70 -30.81
N ALA A 12 60.90 8.01 -30.44
CA ALA A 12 61.41 7.91 -29.08
C ALA A 12 62.43 9.03 -28.83
N ILE A 13 62.53 9.56 -27.62
CA ILE A 13 63.74 10.08 -27.00
C ILE A 13 63.48 10.49 -25.53
N ALA A 14 64.10 9.79 -24.65
CA ALA A 14 65.07 10.04 -23.58
C ALA A 14 64.59 10.61 -22.22
N LEU A 15 65.02 9.85 -21.23
CA LEU A 15 65.03 10.13 -19.79
C LEU A 15 65.80 11.40 -19.42
N VAL A 16 65.25 12.15 -18.42
CA VAL A 16 66.09 12.86 -17.42
C VAL A 16 65.46 12.61 -16.05
N ALA A 17 66.27 12.02 -15.17
CA ALA A 17 65.99 11.85 -13.77
C ALA A 17 66.15 13.17 -13.01
N GLY A 18 65.15 13.51 -12.21
CA GLY A 18 65.20 14.59 -11.20
C GLY A 18 64.40 14.17 -10.01
N ALA A 19 65.10 13.80 -8.94
CA ALA A 19 64.50 13.50 -7.64
C ALA A 19 64.10 14.81 -6.95
N CYS A 20 62.82 14.96 -6.62
CA CYS A 20 62.35 15.84 -5.56
C CYS A 20 61.23 15.12 -4.79
N THR A 21 61.54 14.84 -3.56
CA THR A 21 60.58 14.34 -2.56
C THR A 21 59.55 15.45 -2.25
N THR A 22 58.28 15.15 -2.55
CA THR A 22 57.18 15.87 -1.97
C THR A 22 56.16 14.84 -1.47
N ASP A 23 55.89 14.91 -0.18
CA ASP A 23 54.80 14.18 0.49
C ASP A 23 53.49 14.40 -0.25
N THR A 24 52.97 13.36 -0.84
CA THR A 24 51.60 13.31 -1.36
C THR A 24 50.79 12.49 -0.39
N THR A 25 49.99 13.22 0.41
CA THR A 25 48.90 12.64 1.15
C THR A 25 47.92 12.03 0.15
N GLU A 26 47.90 10.69 0.06
CA GLU A 26 46.85 9.96 -0.67
C GLU A 26 45.52 10.22 0.00
N THR A 27 44.66 11.01 -0.63
CA THR A 27 43.26 11.09 -0.32
C THR A 27 42.58 9.83 -0.85
N THR A 28 42.37 8.86 0.01
CA THR A 28 41.50 7.72 -0.25
C THR A 28 40.10 8.24 -0.58
N PRO A 29 39.44 7.79 -1.67
CA PRO A 29 38.06 8.12 -1.92
C PRO A 29 37.23 7.61 -0.74
N ALA A 30 36.42 8.47 -0.13
CA ALA A 30 35.46 8.06 0.86
C ALA A 30 34.52 7.02 0.21
N THR A 31 34.64 5.79 0.64
CA THR A 31 33.63 4.75 0.38
C THR A 31 32.37 5.23 1.08
N THR A 32 31.36 5.60 0.31
CA THR A 32 30.01 5.81 0.81
C THR A 32 29.58 4.50 1.44
N ALA A 33 29.49 4.46 2.76
CA ALA A 33 28.94 3.32 3.45
C ALA A 33 27.50 3.13 2.96
N ALA A 34 27.18 1.93 2.51
CA ALA A 34 25.80 1.52 2.29
C ALA A 34 25.02 1.76 3.60
N PRO A 35 23.75 2.18 3.51
CA PRO A 35 22.92 2.32 4.72
C PRO A 35 22.94 0.99 5.46
N ALA A 36 23.19 1.06 6.76
CA ALA A 36 23.16 -0.11 7.62
C ALA A 36 21.77 -0.72 7.54
N THR A 37 21.65 -1.94 7.04
CA THR A 37 20.47 -2.77 7.21
C THR A 37 20.25 -2.87 8.72
N THR A 38 19.22 -2.22 9.24
CA THR A 38 18.78 -2.40 10.61
C THR A 38 18.14 -3.79 10.65
N ALA A 39 18.93 -4.80 10.98
CA ALA A 39 18.38 -6.12 11.29
C ALA A 39 17.38 -5.94 12.43
N ALA A 40 16.24 -6.67 12.34
CA ALA A 40 15.29 -6.76 13.45
C ALA A 40 16.06 -6.99 14.76
N PRO A 41 15.62 -6.42 15.90
CA PRO A 41 16.34 -6.61 17.16
C PRO A 41 16.50 -8.10 17.44
N GLU A 42 17.74 -8.57 17.46
CA GLU A 42 18.06 -9.97 17.73
C GLU A 42 17.40 -10.36 19.05
N GLY A 43 16.38 -11.25 18.98
CA GLY A 43 15.87 -11.91 20.15
C GLY A 43 14.44 -11.60 20.60
N THR A 44 13.61 -10.90 19.83
CA THR A 44 12.18 -10.73 20.20
C THR A 44 11.44 -12.05 20.03
N SER A 45 11.16 -12.75 21.14
CA SER A 45 10.34 -13.96 21.12
C SER A 45 8.86 -13.62 21.28
N LEU A 46 8.02 -14.14 20.39
CA LEU A 46 6.57 -14.02 20.46
C LEU A 46 5.89 -15.29 21.01
N VAL A 47 6.69 -16.31 21.34
CA VAL A 47 6.19 -17.57 21.88
C VAL A 47 5.46 -17.37 23.22
N GLY A 48 4.19 -17.78 23.26
CA GLY A 48 3.37 -17.70 24.46
C GLY A 48 2.74 -16.33 24.73
N ILE A 49 3.12 -15.28 24.00
CA ILE A 49 2.50 -13.94 24.11
C ILE A 49 1.58 -13.64 22.91
N CYS A 50 1.93 -14.10 21.71
CA CYS A 50 1.07 -13.98 20.52
C CYS A 50 0.39 -15.29 20.16
N PRO A 51 -0.69 -15.27 19.34
CA PRO A 51 -1.25 -16.48 18.75
C PRO A 51 -0.23 -17.18 17.84
N ASP A 52 -0.33 -18.52 17.74
CA ASP A 52 0.47 -19.33 16.84
C ASP A 52 -0.44 -20.36 16.15
N PRO A 53 -0.73 -20.24 14.85
CA PRO A 53 -0.25 -19.20 13.95
C PRO A 53 -0.85 -17.81 14.25
N LEU A 54 -0.07 -16.75 13.96
CA LEU A 54 -0.57 -15.38 13.91
C LEU A 54 -1.21 -15.13 12.54
N ILE A 55 -2.54 -14.95 12.51
CA ILE A 55 -3.30 -14.85 11.26
C ILE A 55 -3.65 -13.40 10.95
N VAL A 56 -3.29 -12.96 9.72
CA VAL A 56 -3.64 -11.65 9.16
C VAL A 56 -4.51 -11.85 7.94
N GLN A 57 -5.69 -11.21 7.91
CA GLN A 57 -6.60 -11.18 6.78
C GLN A 57 -6.39 -9.92 5.95
N THR A 58 -6.02 -10.06 4.66
CA THR A 58 -5.98 -8.93 3.71
C THR A 58 -7.35 -8.71 3.06
N ASP A 59 -7.52 -7.58 2.39
CA ASP A 59 -8.72 -7.21 1.66
C ASP A 59 -8.72 -7.73 0.21
N TRP A 60 -7.52 -7.97 -0.35
CA TRP A 60 -7.33 -8.37 -1.74
C TRP A 60 -6.27 -9.45 -1.89
N PHE A 61 -5.89 -9.74 -3.13
CA PHE A 61 -4.78 -10.62 -3.50
C PHE A 61 -3.42 -10.08 -3.00
N PRO A 62 -2.38 -10.94 -2.97
CA PRO A 62 -1.01 -10.49 -2.72
C PRO A 62 -0.60 -9.42 -3.73
N GLN A 63 -0.14 -8.29 -3.20
CA GLN A 63 0.26 -7.12 -4.00
C GLN A 63 1.19 -6.21 -3.18
N PRO A 64 1.87 -5.22 -3.80
CA PRO A 64 2.80 -4.32 -3.11
C PRO A 64 2.20 -3.59 -1.90
N GLU A 65 0.91 -3.30 -1.95
CA GLU A 65 0.15 -2.66 -0.87
C GLU A 65 0.15 -3.49 0.43
N HIS A 66 0.30 -4.80 0.32
CA HIS A 66 0.35 -5.74 1.45
C HIS A 66 1.76 -6.28 1.73
N ALA A 67 2.74 -5.89 0.91
CA ALA A 67 4.07 -6.50 0.88
C ALA A 67 4.76 -6.54 2.23
N TYR A 68 4.63 -5.50 3.04
CA TYR A 68 5.25 -5.42 4.36
C TYR A 68 4.74 -6.53 5.32
N THR A 69 3.51 -7.00 5.13
CA THR A 69 2.95 -8.12 5.89
C THR A 69 3.51 -9.47 5.39
N TYR A 70 3.64 -9.63 4.08
CA TYR A 70 4.29 -10.82 3.50
C TYR A 70 5.78 -10.86 3.83
N ASN A 71 6.44 -9.70 3.90
CA ASN A 71 7.86 -9.57 4.22
C ASN A 71 8.19 -10.03 5.65
N LEU A 72 7.23 -10.00 6.58
CA LEU A 72 7.38 -10.59 7.93
C LEU A 72 7.63 -12.09 7.88
N ILE A 73 7.08 -12.81 6.89
CA ILE A 73 7.34 -14.23 6.63
C ILE A 73 8.62 -14.40 5.79
N GLY A 74 8.92 -13.42 4.93
CA GLY A 74 9.99 -13.51 3.96
C GLY A 74 9.60 -14.30 2.71
N THR A 75 10.61 -14.68 1.88
CA THR A 75 10.39 -15.30 0.57
C THR A 75 10.17 -16.82 0.63
N GLU A 76 10.45 -17.47 1.77
CA GLU A 76 10.44 -18.94 1.92
C GLU A 76 9.10 -19.51 2.43
N GLY A 77 8.07 -18.66 2.56
CA GLY A 77 6.74 -19.10 2.96
C GLY A 77 6.08 -20.02 1.92
N VAL A 78 5.10 -20.79 2.35
CA VAL A 78 4.37 -21.78 1.56
C VAL A 78 2.99 -21.26 1.18
N VAL A 79 2.63 -21.37 -0.10
CA VAL A 79 1.31 -21.03 -0.64
C VAL A 79 0.37 -22.23 -0.52
N ASP A 80 -0.84 -21.99 -0.04
CA ASP A 80 -1.99 -22.89 -0.18
C ASP A 80 -3.01 -22.21 -1.11
N ALA A 81 -3.02 -22.63 -2.36
CA ALA A 81 -3.86 -22.03 -3.40
C ALA A 81 -5.36 -22.28 -3.18
N GLU A 82 -5.74 -23.40 -2.56
CA GLU A 82 -7.13 -23.73 -2.27
C GLU A 82 -7.74 -22.76 -1.25
N ASN A 83 -6.95 -22.40 -0.22
CA ASN A 83 -7.39 -21.54 0.86
C ASN A 83 -6.92 -20.08 0.72
N GLY A 84 -6.14 -19.77 -0.31
CA GLY A 84 -5.62 -18.41 -0.56
C GLY A 84 -4.67 -17.95 0.55
N THR A 85 -3.80 -18.82 1.07
CA THR A 85 -2.94 -18.46 2.19
C THR A 85 -1.45 -18.54 1.86
N TYR A 86 -0.68 -17.69 2.55
CA TYR A 86 0.77 -17.72 2.58
C TYR A 86 1.24 -17.90 4.02
N THR A 87 1.98 -18.96 4.31
CA THR A 87 2.31 -19.36 5.67
C THR A 87 3.80 -19.64 5.83
N GLY A 88 4.41 -19.14 6.88
CA GLY A 88 5.81 -19.40 7.22
C GLY A 88 6.21 -18.90 8.60
N PRO A 89 7.46 -19.06 9.01
CA PRO A 89 7.96 -18.45 10.24
C PRO A 89 7.79 -16.94 10.22
N LEU A 90 7.39 -16.32 11.33
CA LEU A 90 7.45 -14.88 11.51
C LEU A 90 8.88 -14.52 11.92
N GLY A 91 9.76 -14.27 10.95
CA GLY A 91 11.18 -14.04 11.21
C GLY A 91 11.74 -15.05 12.21
N ASP A 92 12.58 -14.59 13.14
CA ASP A 92 13.20 -15.39 14.20
C ASP A 92 12.41 -15.36 15.53
N THR A 93 11.12 -14.99 15.50
CA THR A 93 10.29 -14.80 16.72
C THR A 93 9.84 -16.10 17.39
N GLY A 94 9.97 -17.23 16.69
CA GLY A 94 9.62 -18.57 17.20
C GLY A 94 8.16 -18.96 17.01
N ILE A 95 7.34 -18.14 16.32
CA ILE A 95 5.96 -18.49 15.95
C ILE A 95 5.78 -18.50 14.43
N THR A 96 4.69 -19.10 13.99
CA THR A 96 4.24 -19.11 12.59
C THR A 96 3.31 -17.93 12.31
N MET A 97 3.40 -17.35 11.11
CA MET A 97 2.46 -16.37 10.60
C MET A 97 1.75 -16.91 9.37
N GLN A 98 0.48 -16.57 9.21
CA GLN A 98 -0.32 -16.84 8.03
C GLN A 98 -0.98 -15.57 7.52
N VAL A 99 -0.72 -15.22 6.28
CA VAL A 99 -1.44 -14.16 5.55
C VAL A 99 -2.51 -14.82 4.71
N ARG A 100 -3.75 -14.38 4.87
CA ARG A 100 -4.91 -14.86 4.10
C ARG A 100 -5.30 -13.81 3.07
N ALA A 101 -5.32 -14.18 1.80
CA ALA A 101 -5.76 -13.31 0.72
C ALA A 101 -7.25 -12.98 0.84
N GLY A 102 -7.60 -11.78 0.45
CA GLY A 102 -8.98 -11.32 0.37
C GLY A 102 -9.62 -11.58 -1.01
N GLY A 103 -10.40 -10.61 -1.49
CA GLY A 103 -11.10 -10.72 -2.76
C GLY A 103 -12.05 -11.93 -2.80
N PRO A 104 -11.93 -12.82 -3.80
CA PRO A 104 -12.83 -13.99 -3.95
C PRO A 104 -12.73 -14.98 -2.79
N TYR A 105 -11.59 -15.08 -2.09
CA TYR A 105 -11.41 -15.98 -0.95
C TYR A 105 -12.31 -15.62 0.24
N ILE A 106 -12.74 -14.36 0.30
CA ILE A 106 -13.69 -13.85 1.30
C ILE A 106 -15.04 -13.45 0.66
N GLY A 107 -15.29 -13.90 -0.58
CA GLY A 107 -16.53 -13.60 -1.30
C GLY A 107 -16.72 -12.10 -1.58
N PHE A 108 -15.64 -11.35 -1.75
CA PHE A 108 -15.61 -9.89 -1.94
C PHE A 108 -16.27 -9.10 -0.78
N SER A 109 -16.43 -9.75 0.37
CA SER A 109 -16.94 -9.08 1.58
C SER A 109 -15.84 -8.25 2.25
N PRO A 110 -16.19 -7.19 3.00
CA PRO A 110 -15.20 -6.45 3.77
C PRO A 110 -14.46 -7.35 4.77
N PRO A 111 -13.14 -7.16 4.98
CA PRO A 111 -12.36 -7.93 5.96
C PRO A 111 -12.93 -7.90 7.38
N THR A 112 -13.62 -6.82 7.77
CA THR A 112 -14.33 -6.71 9.05
C THR A 112 -15.35 -7.82 9.26
N SER A 113 -16.08 -8.22 8.20
CA SER A 113 -17.05 -9.32 8.27
C SER A 113 -16.36 -10.66 8.56
N GLN A 114 -15.23 -10.94 7.89
CA GLN A 114 -14.42 -12.14 8.14
C GLN A 114 -13.82 -12.11 9.54
N PHE A 115 -13.31 -10.96 9.96
CA PHE A 115 -12.72 -10.76 11.27
C PHE A 115 -13.68 -11.11 12.41
N TYR A 116 -14.97 -10.85 12.24
CA TYR A 116 -15.99 -11.18 13.23
C TYR A 116 -16.59 -12.58 13.05
N ALA A 117 -16.52 -13.16 11.84
CA ALA A 117 -16.95 -14.52 11.58
C ALA A 117 -15.93 -15.58 12.06
N ASP A 118 -14.62 -15.26 11.97
CA ASP A 118 -13.53 -16.13 12.38
C ASP A 118 -12.71 -15.52 13.52
N ASN A 119 -12.72 -16.19 14.67
CA ASN A 119 -11.98 -15.74 15.86
C ASN A 119 -10.48 -16.09 15.84
N GLU A 120 -10.02 -16.87 14.86
CA GLU A 120 -8.60 -17.16 14.68
C GLU A 120 -7.85 -15.98 14.05
N ILE A 121 -8.53 -15.12 13.28
CA ILE A 121 -7.95 -13.93 12.70
C ILE A 121 -7.54 -12.96 13.81
N PHE A 122 -6.25 -12.63 13.87
CA PHE A 122 -5.70 -11.74 14.88
C PHE A 122 -5.70 -10.28 14.42
N MET A 123 -5.35 -10.02 13.16
CA MET A 123 -5.37 -8.69 12.52
C MET A 123 -6.07 -8.74 11.17
N ALA A 124 -6.66 -7.64 10.77
CA ALA A 124 -7.26 -7.49 9.44
C ALA A 124 -6.95 -6.13 8.85
N TYR A 125 -6.89 -6.07 7.51
CA TYR A 125 -6.78 -4.82 6.76
C TYR A 125 -8.12 -4.11 6.73
N VAL A 126 -8.21 -2.94 7.35
CA VAL A 126 -9.44 -2.13 7.40
C VAL A 126 -9.08 -0.68 7.20
N ASP A 127 -9.70 -0.01 6.22
CA ASP A 127 -9.56 1.43 6.08
C ASP A 127 -10.34 2.19 7.17
N THR A 128 -9.88 3.41 7.50
CA THR A 128 -10.51 4.18 8.58
C THR A 128 -11.93 4.67 8.25
N GLY A 129 -12.28 4.80 6.96
CA GLY A 129 -13.66 5.11 6.54
C GLY A 129 -14.62 3.99 6.88
N THR A 130 -14.23 2.74 6.62
CA THR A 130 -14.96 1.53 7.03
C THR A 130 -14.97 1.38 8.55
N ALA A 131 -13.84 1.63 9.23
CA ALA A 131 -13.77 1.58 10.68
C ALA A 131 -14.74 2.58 11.35
N ILE A 132 -14.89 3.80 10.81
CA ILE A 132 -15.87 4.79 11.24
C ILE A 132 -17.30 4.27 10.99
N ARG A 133 -17.60 3.84 9.75
CA ARG A 133 -18.93 3.38 9.35
C ARG A 133 -19.42 2.22 10.21
N ASP A 134 -18.56 1.28 10.51
CA ASP A 134 -18.91 0.04 11.20
C ASP A 134 -18.57 0.06 12.71
N SER A 135 -18.21 1.22 13.25
CA SER A 135 -17.72 1.40 14.62
C SER A 135 -18.66 0.94 15.73
N GLN A 136 -19.97 0.78 15.46
CA GLN A 136 -20.96 0.22 16.40
C GLN A 136 -21.16 -1.28 16.16
N SER A 137 -21.22 -1.73 14.92
CA SER A 137 -21.63 -3.09 14.56
C SER A 137 -20.46 -4.08 14.51
N LEU A 138 -19.32 -3.65 13.97
CA LEU A 138 -18.10 -4.46 13.78
C LEU A 138 -16.86 -3.63 14.17
N PRO A 139 -16.76 -3.17 15.44
CA PRO A 139 -15.72 -2.23 15.86
C PRO A 139 -14.31 -2.82 15.73
N VAL A 140 -13.41 -2.05 15.12
CA VAL A 140 -11.99 -2.36 15.03
C VAL A 140 -11.16 -1.16 15.47
N VAL A 141 -9.91 -1.41 15.89
CA VAL A 141 -8.95 -0.36 16.23
C VAL A 141 -7.68 -0.57 15.40
N ALA A 142 -7.37 0.40 14.56
CA ALA A 142 -6.14 0.45 13.79
C ALA A 142 -4.93 0.63 14.74
N VAL A 143 -3.88 -0.15 14.53
CA VAL A 143 -2.64 -0.10 15.33
C VAL A 143 -1.41 0.21 14.48
N PHE A 144 -1.56 0.22 13.15
CA PHE A 144 -0.53 0.58 12.18
C PHE A 144 -1.16 1.02 10.86
N ALA A 145 -0.70 2.14 10.29
CA ALA A 145 -1.08 2.62 8.97
C ALA A 145 0.15 2.66 8.05
N PHE A 146 0.14 1.85 7.00
CA PHE A 146 1.22 1.87 6.00
C PHE A 146 1.13 3.09 5.08
N TRP A 147 -0.10 3.51 4.77
CA TRP A 147 -0.39 4.60 3.84
C TRP A 147 -0.54 5.94 4.55
N GLU A 148 0.23 6.93 4.14
CA GLU A 148 -0.03 8.32 4.51
C GLU A 148 -1.20 8.89 3.70
N LYS A 149 -1.31 8.51 2.40
CA LYS A 149 -2.44 8.87 1.55
C LYS A 149 -3.03 7.63 0.89
N SER A 150 -4.35 7.53 0.85
CA SER A 150 -5.00 6.47 0.08
C SER A 150 -4.60 6.54 -1.39
N PRO A 151 -4.19 5.42 -2.01
CA PRO A 151 -3.85 5.36 -3.43
C PRO A 151 -5.07 5.33 -4.35
N GLN A 152 -6.29 5.36 -3.82
CA GLN A 152 -7.52 5.36 -4.60
C GLN A 152 -7.60 6.59 -5.51
N ILE A 153 -7.97 6.37 -6.77
CA ILE A 153 -8.07 7.40 -7.80
C ILE A 153 -9.39 7.32 -8.57
N LEU A 154 -9.75 8.46 -9.16
CA LEU A 154 -10.54 8.48 -10.38
C LEU A 154 -9.61 8.78 -11.55
N MET A 155 -9.66 7.97 -12.61
CA MET A 155 -8.80 8.08 -13.79
C MET A 155 -9.59 8.21 -15.08
N TRP A 156 -8.98 8.78 -16.13
CA TRP A 156 -9.62 9.01 -17.44
C TRP A 156 -8.61 9.01 -18.59
N ASP A 157 -9.12 8.97 -19.82
CA ASP A 157 -8.33 9.21 -21.03
C ASP A 157 -8.04 10.71 -21.17
N PRO A 158 -6.78 11.18 -21.11
CA PRO A 158 -6.42 12.59 -21.31
C PRO A 158 -6.75 13.12 -22.71
N ALA A 159 -7.02 12.23 -23.67
CA ALA A 159 -7.50 12.65 -24.98
C ALA A 159 -9.01 12.96 -25.02
N ALA A 160 -9.78 12.42 -24.06
CA ALA A 160 -11.22 12.63 -23.93
C ALA A 160 -11.56 13.75 -22.94
N TYR A 161 -10.81 13.84 -21.84
CA TYR A 161 -11.07 14.75 -20.73
C TYR A 161 -9.80 15.43 -20.23
N SER A 162 -9.98 16.59 -19.61
CA SER A 162 -8.93 17.30 -18.88
C SER A 162 -9.57 17.86 -17.62
N PHE A 163 -9.19 17.30 -16.46
CA PHE A 163 -9.71 17.69 -15.16
C PHE A 163 -8.56 18.08 -14.23
N ASP A 164 -8.71 19.19 -13.53
CA ASP A 164 -7.78 19.65 -12.50
C ASP A 164 -8.34 19.42 -11.07
N SER A 165 -9.64 19.08 -10.97
CA SER A 165 -10.34 18.88 -9.69
C SER A 165 -11.53 17.92 -9.83
N PHE A 166 -12.04 17.44 -8.67
CA PHE A 166 -13.30 16.66 -8.63
C PHE A 166 -14.51 17.48 -9.05
N ASP A 167 -14.51 18.80 -8.79
CA ASP A 167 -15.56 19.71 -9.28
C ASP A 167 -15.62 19.72 -10.82
N ASP A 168 -14.48 19.63 -11.51
CA ASP A 168 -14.43 19.57 -12.97
C ASP A 168 -15.04 18.24 -13.47
N ILE A 169 -14.75 17.12 -12.80
CA ILE A 169 -15.36 15.82 -13.13
C ILE A 169 -16.87 15.91 -12.97
N GLY A 170 -17.35 16.46 -11.84
CA GLY A 170 -18.78 16.63 -11.57
C GLY A 170 -19.46 17.54 -12.60
N ALA A 171 -18.88 18.70 -12.88
CA ALA A 171 -19.43 19.67 -13.84
C ALA A 171 -19.45 19.14 -15.27
N SER A 172 -18.57 18.21 -15.63
CA SER A 172 -18.51 17.62 -16.98
C SER A 172 -19.68 16.70 -17.30
N GLY A 173 -20.28 16.07 -16.26
CA GLY A 173 -21.29 15.03 -16.42
C GLY A 173 -20.72 13.73 -17.04
N ALA A 174 -19.41 13.55 -17.09
CA ALA A 174 -18.77 12.33 -17.58
C ALA A 174 -19.21 11.13 -16.73
N PRO A 175 -19.56 9.97 -17.33
CA PRO A 175 -19.92 8.78 -16.56
C PRO A 175 -18.75 8.31 -15.70
N VAL A 176 -19.01 8.03 -14.42
CA VAL A 176 -18.00 7.55 -13.45
C VAL A 176 -18.27 6.10 -13.11
N LEU A 177 -17.39 5.22 -13.54
CA LEU A 177 -17.50 3.78 -13.34
C LEU A 177 -16.79 3.36 -12.05
N TYR A 178 -17.50 2.64 -11.17
CA TYR A 178 -16.97 2.25 -9.86
C TYR A 178 -17.55 0.92 -9.37
N PHE A 179 -16.91 0.29 -8.37
CA PHE A 179 -17.45 -0.87 -7.67
C PHE A 179 -18.59 -0.48 -6.74
N GLU A 180 -19.71 -1.20 -6.84
CA GLU A 180 -20.86 -1.03 -5.94
C GLU A 180 -20.43 -1.11 -4.46
N GLY A 181 -20.95 -0.20 -3.64
CA GLY A 181 -20.67 -0.14 -2.21
C GLY A 181 -19.36 0.52 -1.82
N SER A 182 -18.64 1.16 -2.76
CA SER A 182 -17.43 1.92 -2.47
C SER A 182 -17.75 3.17 -1.64
N ALA A 183 -17.24 3.23 -0.42
CA ALA A 183 -17.50 4.33 0.53
C ALA A 183 -17.09 5.72 -0.02
N PHE A 184 -16.01 5.78 -0.80
CA PHE A 184 -15.57 7.05 -1.40
C PHE A 184 -16.60 7.61 -2.38
N MET A 185 -17.37 6.77 -3.07
CA MET A 185 -18.39 7.25 -4.00
C MET A 185 -19.57 7.87 -3.25
N ASP A 186 -19.98 7.25 -2.16
CA ASP A 186 -21.00 7.81 -1.26
C ASP A 186 -20.53 9.16 -0.71
N PHE A 187 -19.25 9.28 -0.35
CA PHE A 187 -18.64 10.53 0.09
C PHE A 187 -18.67 11.60 -1.01
N LEU A 188 -18.22 11.28 -2.22
CA LEU A 188 -18.16 12.24 -3.34
C LEU A 188 -19.56 12.76 -3.70
N ILE A 189 -20.56 11.87 -3.72
CA ILE A 189 -21.97 12.25 -3.95
C ILE A 189 -22.50 13.09 -2.78
N GLY A 190 -22.32 12.63 -1.55
CA GLY A 190 -22.79 13.32 -0.35
C GLY A 190 -22.17 14.71 -0.17
N ARG A 191 -20.96 14.91 -0.66
CA ARG A 191 -20.27 16.22 -0.70
C ARG A 191 -20.69 17.09 -1.90
N GLY A 192 -21.50 16.54 -2.82
CA GLY A 192 -21.94 17.24 -4.03
C GLY A 192 -20.84 17.42 -5.09
N LEU A 193 -19.74 16.68 -4.98
CA LEU A 193 -18.64 16.68 -5.96
C LEU A 193 -19.01 15.90 -7.22
N LEU A 194 -19.85 14.87 -7.07
CA LEU A 194 -20.43 14.11 -8.19
C LEU A 194 -21.95 14.05 -8.05
N SER A 195 -22.65 13.92 -9.20
CA SER A 195 -24.08 13.68 -9.23
C SER A 195 -24.39 12.18 -9.21
N ALA A 196 -25.43 11.77 -8.48
CA ALA A 196 -25.91 10.39 -8.49
C ALA A 196 -26.30 9.88 -9.88
N ASP A 197 -26.74 10.75 -10.79
CA ASP A 197 -27.07 10.39 -12.17
C ASP A 197 -25.84 10.17 -13.06
N GLN A 198 -24.65 10.56 -12.59
CA GLN A 198 -23.37 10.46 -13.32
C GLN A 198 -22.63 9.17 -13.01
N VAL A 199 -22.91 8.50 -11.90
CA VAL A 199 -22.15 7.35 -11.41
C VAL A 199 -22.76 6.02 -11.84
N ASP A 200 -21.92 5.05 -12.17
CA ASP A 200 -22.30 3.71 -12.65
C ASP A 200 -21.57 2.64 -11.83
N ALA A 201 -22.32 1.95 -10.98
CA ALA A 201 -21.83 0.93 -10.04
C ALA A 201 -21.53 -0.44 -10.70
N SER A 202 -21.51 -0.52 -12.03
CA SER A 202 -21.33 -1.79 -12.75
C SER A 202 -19.87 -2.10 -13.11
N TYR A 203 -18.88 -1.45 -12.48
CA TYR A 203 -17.48 -1.81 -12.68
C TYR A 203 -17.21 -3.22 -12.15
N ASP A 204 -16.59 -4.05 -12.98
CA ASP A 204 -16.29 -5.46 -12.70
C ASP A 204 -14.78 -5.75 -12.55
N GLY A 205 -13.95 -4.68 -12.52
CA GLY A 205 -12.48 -4.78 -12.46
C GLY A 205 -11.82 -5.00 -13.82
N GLY A 206 -12.61 -5.11 -14.90
CA GLY A 206 -12.11 -5.30 -16.27
C GLY A 206 -11.92 -3.98 -17.03
N PRO A 207 -11.03 -3.96 -18.05
CA PRO A 207 -10.72 -2.73 -18.80
C PRO A 207 -11.71 -2.43 -19.94
N SER A 208 -12.64 -3.35 -20.24
CA SER A 208 -13.41 -3.33 -21.49
C SER A 208 -14.19 -2.03 -21.71
N ARG A 209 -14.83 -1.52 -20.68
CA ARG A 209 -15.62 -0.28 -20.76
C ARG A 209 -14.74 0.94 -20.91
N PHE A 210 -13.68 1.05 -20.14
CA PHE A 210 -12.75 2.16 -20.24
C PHE A 210 -12.10 2.26 -21.62
N VAL A 211 -11.75 1.10 -22.22
CA VAL A 211 -11.15 1.03 -23.57
C VAL A 211 -12.12 1.45 -24.66
N THR A 212 -13.41 1.14 -24.51
CA THR A 212 -14.42 1.33 -25.58
C THR A 212 -15.34 2.53 -25.38
N GLU A 213 -15.42 3.06 -24.16
CA GLU A 213 -16.29 4.17 -23.79
C GLU A 213 -15.46 5.33 -23.24
N SER A 214 -15.96 6.55 -23.42
CA SER A 214 -15.36 7.72 -22.75
C SER A 214 -15.93 7.83 -21.33
N VAL A 215 -15.31 7.11 -20.38
CA VAL A 215 -15.69 7.09 -18.97
C VAL A 215 -14.55 7.57 -18.08
N VAL A 216 -14.90 8.09 -16.92
CA VAL A 216 -14.02 8.18 -15.76
C VAL A 216 -14.15 6.86 -15.01
N GLN A 217 -13.08 6.30 -14.45
CA GLN A 217 -13.09 5.01 -13.78
C GLN A 217 -12.34 5.07 -12.47
N GLN A 218 -12.84 4.37 -11.44
CA GLN A 218 -12.05 4.14 -10.24
C GLN A 218 -10.84 3.25 -10.52
N GLY A 219 -9.82 3.39 -9.71
CA GLY A 219 -8.64 2.55 -9.70
C GLY A 219 -7.73 2.87 -8.52
N PHE A 220 -6.55 2.29 -8.55
CA PHE A 220 -5.46 2.58 -7.62
C PHE A 220 -4.27 3.13 -8.39
N ALA A 221 -3.67 4.20 -7.90
CA ALA A 221 -2.50 4.82 -8.52
C ALA A 221 -1.33 3.84 -8.69
N THR A 222 -1.25 2.86 -7.82
CA THR A 222 -0.25 1.79 -7.79
C THR A 222 -0.54 0.62 -8.73
N ASN A 223 -1.72 0.56 -9.34
CA ASN A 223 -2.15 -0.57 -10.17
C ASN A 223 -2.63 -0.15 -11.56
N GLU A 224 -3.82 0.44 -11.66
CA GLU A 224 -4.49 0.68 -12.94
C GLU A 224 -3.68 1.54 -13.88
N VAL A 225 -3.02 2.59 -13.38
CA VAL A 225 -2.22 3.50 -14.24
C VAL A 225 -1.18 2.69 -15.02
N TYR A 226 -0.36 1.91 -14.34
CA TYR A 226 0.65 1.07 -14.97
C TYR A 226 0.03 0.04 -15.93
N ARG A 227 -1.02 -0.66 -15.50
CA ARG A 227 -1.66 -1.71 -16.30
C ARG A 227 -2.23 -1.18 -17.60
N TYR A 228 -2.91 -0.03 -17.58
CA TYR A 228 -3.45 0.58 -18.79
C TYR A 228 -2.32 1.00 -19.74
N GLU A 229 -1.27 1.59 -19.24
CA GLU A 229 -0.15 2.04 -20.06
C GLU A 229 0.70 0.89 -20.63
N ASN A 230 0.82 -0.23 -19.91
CA ASN A 230 1.80 -1.28 -20.24
C ASN A 230 1.20 -2.64 -20.56
N ASP A 231 0.13 -3.07 -19.88
CA ASP A 231 -0.33 -4.46 -19.92
C ASP A 231 -1.60 -4.64 -20.79
N ILE A 232 -2.50 -3.65 -20.80
CA ILE A 232 -3.77 -3.75 -21.54
C ILE A 232 -3.50 -3.46 -23.02
N ALA A 233 -3.49 -4.54 -23.83
CA ALA A 233 -3.07 -4.51 -25.24
C ALA A 233 -3.89 -3.54 -26.10
N GLU A 234 -5.16 -3.37 -25.78
CA GLU A 234 -6.13 -2.52 -26.50
C GLU A 234 -5.98 -1.04 -26.13
N TRP A 235 -5.15 -0.71 -25.10
CA TRP A 235 -4.96 0.66 -24.64
C TRP A 235 -3.54 1.17 -24.88
N LYS A 236 -2.57 0.83 -24.04
CA LYS A 236 -1.13 1.16 -24.14
C LYS A 236 -0.84 2.64 -24.40
N LYS A 237 -1.52 3.51 -23.69
CA LYS A 237 -1.33 4.95 -23.71
C LYS A 237 -1.53 5.54 -22.32
N PRO A 238 -1.06 6.79 -22.06
CA PRO A 238 -1.25 7.42 -20.77
C PRO A 238 -2.70 7.51 -20.33
N VAL A 239 -2.90 7.50 -19.02
CA VAL A 239 -4.13 7.87 -18.32
C VAL A 239 -3.80 8.98 -17.32
N ASP A 240 -4.72 9.93 -17.15
CA ASP A 240 -4.64 10.93 -16.08
C ASP A 240 -5.52 10.51 -14.90
N SER A 241 -5.20 11.02 -13.71
CA SER A 241 -5.93 10.67 -12.50
C SER A 241 -5.82 11.70 -11.39
N LEU A 242 -6.84 11.74 -10.52
CA LEU A 242 -6.84 12.47 -9.25
C LEU A 242 -6.98 11.49 -8.09
N LEU A 243 -6.23 11.73 -7.00
CA LEU A 243 -6.40 10.99 -5.76
C LEU A 243 -7.72 11.37 -5.07
N ILE A 244 -8.49 10.39 -4.66
CA ILE A 244 -9.73 10.60 -3.89
C ILE A 244 -9.43 11.26 -2.54
N HIS A 245 -8.24 11.00 -2.00
CA HIS A 245 -7.70 11.71 -0.85
C HIS A 245 -7.78 13.24 -1.00
N ASP A 246 -7.41 13.76 -2.17
CA ASP A 246 -7.37 15.21 -2.43
C ASP A 246 -8.78 15.84 -2.56
N ALA A 247 -9.83 15.00 -2.66
CA ALA A 247 -11.23 15.43 -2.53
C ALA A 247 -11.67 15.66 -1.08
N GLY A 248 -10.80 15.37 -0.10
CA GLY A 248 -11.08 15.45 1.32
C GLY A 248 -11.56 14.12 1.95
N PHE A 249 -11.52 13.00 1.23
CA PHE A 249 -11.72 11.68 1.79
C PHE A 249 -10.38 11.12 2.28
N GLU A 250 -9.86 11.74 3.35
CA GLU A 250 -8.50 11.53 3.85
C GLU A 250 -8.40 10.31 4.77
N ILE A 251 -8.87 9.16 4.30
CA ILE A 251 -8.76 7.90 5.03
C ILE A 251 -7.29 7.46 5.14
N TYR A 252 -6.99 6.67 6.18
CA TYR A 252 -5.86 5.76 6.19
C TYR A 252 -6.34 4.44 5.56
N GLU A 253 -5.79 4.12 4.39
CA GLU A 253 -6.15 2.93 3.63
C GLU A 253 -5.60 1.67 4.30
N GLY A 254 -6.34 0.55 4.27
CA GLY A 254 -5.84 -0.77 4.64
C GLY A 254 -4.99 -0.82 5.92
N THR A 255 -5.43 -0.18 7.01
CA THR A 255 -4.69 -0.20 8.28
C THR A 255 -4.70 -1.61 8.87
N LEU A 256 -3.60 -2.03 9.51
CA LEU A 256 -3.63 -3.22 10.35
C LEU A 256 -4.44 -2.93 11.62
N SER A 257 -5.58 -3.58 11.70
CA SER A 257 -6.57 -3.36 12.76
C SER A 257 -6.79 -4.62 13.58
N VAL A 258 -7.10 -4.43 14.87
CA VAL A 258 -7.43 -5.49 15.83
C VAL A 258 -8.83 -5.27 16.41
N LYS A 259 -9.43 -6.31 17.01
CA LYS A 259 -10.66 -6.16 17.80
C LYS A 259 -10.35 -5.32 19.05
N PRO A 260 -11.25 -4.44 19.53
CA PRO A 260 -10.99 -3.54 20.67
C PRO A 260 -10.48 -4.24 21.92
N GLN A 261 -10.98 -5.45 22.23
CA GLN A 261 -10.55 -6.21 23.40
C GLN A 261 -9.08 -6.66 23.30
N SER A 262 -8.52 -6.80 22.09
CA SER A 262 -7.11 -7.20 21.90
C SER A 262 -6.14 -6.14 22.44
N LEU A 263 -6.55 -4.87 22.51
CA LEU A 263 -5.71 -3.81 23.09
C LEU A 263 -5.37 -4.08 24.56
N THR A 264 -6.22 -4.84 25.26
CA THR A 264 -5.98 -5.24 26.66
C THR A 264 -5.53 -6.69 26.74
N ASP A 265 -6.27 -7.62 26.12
CA ASP A 265 -6.07 -9.05 26.27
C ASP A 265 -4.80 -9.56 25.58
N ARG A 266 -4.31 -8.80 24.59
CA ARG A 266 -3.13 -9.10 23.77
C ARG A 266 -2.11 -7.97 23.74
N ARG A 267 -2.14 -7.12 24.76
CA ARG A 267 -1.29 -5.92 24.83
C ARG A 267 0.19 -6.26 24.66
N GLU A 268 0.69 -7.25 25.39
CA GLU A 268 2.09 -7.69 25.32
C GLU A 268 2.48 -8.18 23.92
N CYS A 269 1.56 -8.87 23.22
CA CYS A 269 1.77 -9.26 21.83
C CYS A 269 1.85 -8.03 20.91
N LEU A 270 0.94 -7.06 21.05
CA LEU A 270 0.93 -5.84 20.21
C LEU A 270 2.18 -5.00 20.45
N GLU A 271 2.61 -4.83 21.70
CA GLU A 271 3.83 -4.08 22.05
C GLU A 271 5.10 -4.71 21.43
N ALA A 272 5.13 -6.02 21.24
CA ALA A 272 6.25 -6.72 20.62
C ALA A 272 6.12 -6.82 19.08
N LEU A 273 4.90 -6.99 18.56
CA LEU A 273 4.63 -7.25 17.14
C LEU A 273 4.63 -5.96 16.29
N VAL A 274 3.99 -4.87 16.76
CA VAL A 274 3.81 -3.67 15.95
C VAL A 274 5.14 -3.03 15.53
N PRO A 275 6.17 -2.95 16.38
CA PRO A 275 7.51 -2.51 15.95
C PRO A 275 8.14 -3.41 14.88
N LEU A 276 7.87 -4.74 14.89
CA LEU A 276 8.32 -5.64 13.83
C LEU A 276 7.60 -5.35 12.50
N VAL A 277 6.32 -5.00 12.55
CA VAL A 277 5.57 -4.54 11.36
C VAL A 277 6.16 -3.26 10.79
N GLN A 278 6.49 -2.27 11.65
CA GLN A 278 7.16 -1.04 11.22
C GLN A 278 8.51 -1.33 10.54
N GLN A 279 9.34 -2.19 11.17
CA GLN A 279 10.63 -2.59 10.60
C GLN A 279 10.46 -3.27 9.25
N SER A 280 9.51 -4.19 9.12
CA SER A 280 9.21 -4.88 7.87
C SER A 280 8.76 -3.92 6.77
N ALA A 281 7.99 -2.88 7.11
CA ALA A 281 7.60 -1.83 6.17
C ALA A 281 8.81 -1.02 5.71
N VAL A 282 9.70 -0.64 6.62
CA VAL A 282 10.95 0.07 6.30
C VAL A 282 11.86 -0.80 5.43
N GLU A 283 12.02 -2.08 5.77
CA GLU A 283 12.84 -3.02 4.99
C GLU A 283 12.30 -3.20 3.58
N TYR A 284 10.98 -3.40 3.44
CA TYR A 284 10.35 -3.51 2.14
C TYR A 284 10.53 -2.25 1.29
N MET A 285 10.25 -1.07 1.82
CA MET A 285 10.38 0.19 1.07
C MET A 285 11.81 0.50 0.67
N ASN A 286 12.81 0.08 1.47
CA ASN A 286 14.22 0.25 1.14
C ASN A 286 14.76 -0.78 0.13
N ASN A 287 14.17 -1.97 0.05
CA ASN A 287 14.59 -3.06 -0.84
C ASN A 287 13.40 -3.91 -1.29
N PRO A 288 12.51 -3.37 -2.14
CA PRO A 288 11.25 -4.03 -2.49
C PRO A 288 11.41 -5.24 -3.42
N GLU A 289 12.49 -5.28 -4.23
CA GLU A 289 12.64 -6.25 -5.32
C GLU A 289 12.46 -7.72 -4.89
N PRO A 290 13.09 -8.23 -3.81
CA PRO A 290 12.92 -9.63 -3.42
C PRO A 290 11.46 -9.99 -3.12
N MET A 291 10.75 -9.11 -2.40
CA MET A 291 9.35 -9.35 -2.07
C MET A 291 8.43 -9.12 -3.27
N ASN A 292 8.70 -8.15 -4.14
CA ASN A 292 7.95 -7.94 -5.38
C ASN A 292 8.02 -9.16 -6.30
N VAL A 293 9.19 -9.80 -6.40
CA VAL A 293 9.35 -11.07 -7.13
C VAL A 293 8.52 -12.17 -6.46
N ARG A 294 8.61 -12.29 -5.14
CA ARG A 294 7.87 -13.34 -4.41
C ARG A 294 6.36 -13.15 -4.49
N LEU A 295 5.86 -11.91 -4.39
CA LEU A 295 4.42 -11.61 -4.56
C LEU A 295 3.90 -12.04 -5.94
N ASP A 296 4.66 -11.78 -7.00
CA ASP A 296 4.31 -12.22 -8.36
C ASP A 296 4.28 -13.75 -8.48
N GLU A 297 5.21 -14.45 -7.82
CA GLU A 297 5.20 -15.92 -7.72
C GLU A 297 3.98 -16.42 -6.94
N ILE A 298 3.66 -15.83 -5.78
CA ILE A 298 2.50 -16.19 -4.97
C ILE A 298 1.20 -16.03 -5.78
N VAL A 299 1.05 -14.91 -6.50
CA VAL A 299 -0.12 -14.69 -7.37
C VAL A 299 -0.24 -15.78 -8.44
N LYS A 300 0.87 -16.21 -9.04
CA LYS A 300 0.89 -17.31 -10.02
C LYS A 300 0.58 -18.65 -9.38
N GLU A 301 1.09 -18.91 -8.17
CA GLU A 301 0.83 -20.15 -7.43
C GLU A 301 -0.65 -20.25 -6.99
N LEU A 302 -1.31 -19.11 -6.70
CA LEU A 302 -2.74 -19.06 -6.39
C LEU A 302 -3.64 -19.45 -7.57
N ASP A 303 -3.12 -19.39 -8.81
CA ASP A 303 -3.78 -19.83 -10.07
C ASP A 303 -5.22 -19.32 -10.20
N SER A 304 -5.45 -18.04 -9.95
CA SER A 304 -6.75 -17.38 -9.97
C SER A 304 -6.92 -16.49 -11.23
N PHE A 305 -8.03 -15.75 -11.30
CA PHE A 305 -8.24 -14.76 -12.37
C PHE A 305 -7.32 -13.53 -12.23
N TRP A 306 -6.79 -13.27 -11.03
CA TRP A 306 -5.91 -12.13 -10.78
C TRP A 306 -4.54 -12.36 -11.39
N THR A 307 -4.02 -11.34 -12.04
CA THR A 307 -2.71 -11.39 -12.68
C THR A 307 -1.85 -10.21 -12.21
N SER A 308 -0.58 -10.46 -12.03
CA SER A 308 0.41 -9.45 -11.69
C SER A 308 1.63 -9.58 -12.59
N SER A 309 2.58 -8.66 -12.40
CA SER A 309 3.91 -8.74 -13.02
C SER A 309 4.92 -8.04 -12.12
N ILE A 310 6.19 -8.45 -12.20
CA ILE A 310 7.28 -7.76 -11.50
C ILE A 310 7.35 -6.29 -11.92
N GLY A 311 7.07 -5.99 -13.19
CA GLY A 311 7.04 -4.61 -13.70
C GLY A 311 5.98 -3.76 -13.00
N LEU A 312 4.76 -4.31 -12.82
CA LEU A 312 3.68 -3.66 -12.09
C LEU A 312 4.08 -3.42 -10.62
N HIS A 313 4.63 -4.44 -9.95
CA HIS A 313 5.01 -4.34 -8.54
C HIS A 313 6.12 -3.30 -8.31
N ASN A 314 7.11 -3.22 -9.19
CA ASN A 314 8.17 -2.23 -9.10
C ASN A 314 7.62 -0.82 -9.35
N ALA A 315 6.78 -0.64 -10.37
CA ALA A 315 6.13 0.65 -10.64
C ALA A 315 5.23 1.09 -9.46
N ALA A 316 4.50 0.15 -8.83
CA ALA A 316 3.72 0.45 -7.63
C ALA A 316 4.57 1.04 -6.51
N THR A 317 5.73 0.42 -6.23
CA THR A 317 6.64 0.89 -5.18
C THR A 317 7.23 2.28 -5.50
N GLU A 318 7.58 2.54 -6.77
CA GLU A 318 8.02 3.86 -7.23
C GLU A 318 6.93 4.92 -7.01
N VAL A 319 5.68 4.62 -7.38
CA VAL A 319 4.52 5.51 -7.19
C VAL A 319 4.24 5.79 -5.72
N MET A 320 4.41 4.80 -4.83
CA MET A 320 4.28 4.97 -3.38
C MET A 320 5.19 6.09 -2.86
N ILE A 321 6.43 6.11 -3.34
CA ILE A 321 7.44 7.12 -2.95
C ILE A 321 7.18 8.45 -3.67
N ASP A 322 7.10 8.43 -5.00
CA ASP A 322 7.05 9.63 -5.84
C ASP A 322 5.82 10.51 -5.57
N ARG A 323 4.69 9.90 -5.22
CA ARG A 323 3.44 10.61 -4.89
C ARG A 323 3.28 10.85 -3.38
N GLY A 324 4.25 10.46 -2.56
CA GLY A 324 4.18 10.56 -1.11
C GLY A 324 2.96 9.80 -0.53
N LEU A 325 2.62 8.65 -1.14
CA LEU A 325 1.53 7.80 -0.66
C LEU A 325 1.95 7.02 0.59
N VAL A 326 3.23 6.68 0.68
CA VAL A 326 3.86 6.07 1.86
C VAL A 326 4.96 7.00 2.33
N SER A 327 4.93 7.40 3.59
CA SER A 327 5.91 8.26 4.21
C SER A 327 5.81 8.18 5.75
N ASP A 328 6.72 8.84 6.45
CA ASP A 328 6.69 8.92 7.92
C ASP A 328 5.60 9.84 8.47
N GLY A 329 4.83 10.51 7.60
CA GLY A 329 3.79 11.44 7.99
C GLY A 329 4.27 12.62 8.84
N LEU A 330 3.36 13.27 9.54
CA LEU A 330 3.66 14.45 10.38
C LEU A 330 4.43 14.10 11.64
N ASP A 331 4.29 12.87 12.15
CA ASP A 331 4.94 12.43 13.40
C ASP A 331 6.41 12.01 13.20
N GLY A 332 6.85 11.86 11.94
CA GLY A 332 8.24 11.57 11.57
C GLY A 332 8.64 10.10 11.77
N PHE A 333 7.68 9.19 11.85
CA PHE A 333 7.90 7.73 11.89
C PHE A 333 6.75 6.98 11.23
N ILE A 334 7.06 5.84 10.60
CA ILE A 334 6.07 5.09 9.84
C ILE A 334 5.01 4.45 10.73
N GLY A 335 3.78 4.46 10.26
CA GLY A 335 2.66 3.76 10.87
C GLY A 335 1.75 4.62 11.72
N ALA A 336 2.17 5.87 12.01
CA ALA A 336 1.41 6.80 12.83
C ALA A 336 0.12 7.25 12.13
N MET A 337 -0.90 7.48 12.95
CA MET A 337 -2.18 8.03 12.50
C MET A 337 -2.47 9.32 13.26
N ASP A 338 -2.70 10.41 12.53
CA ASP A 338 -3.06 11.70 13.10
C ASP A 338 -4.53 11.69 13.60
N PRO A 339 -4.77 11.81 14.92
CA PRO A 339 -6.13 11.83 15.47
C PRO A 339 -6.96 13.02 14.99
N ASP A 340 -6.34 14.17 14.70
CA ASP A 340 -7.05 15.36 14.23
C ASP A 340 -7.54 15.16 12.79
N ARG A 341 -6.75 14.53 11.93
CA ARG A 341 -7.16 14.12 10.58
C ARG A 341 -8.33 13.13 10.64
N ILE A 342 -8.26 12.10 11.49
CA ILE A 342 -9.35 11.14 11.66
C ILE A 342 -10.62 11.83 12.19
N ASN A 343 -10.51 12.73 13.17
CA ASN A 343 -11.65 13.47 13.67
C ASN A 343 -12.26 14.39 12.61
N SER A 344 -11.43 15.04 11.79
CA SER A 344 -11.88 15.85 10.65
C SER A 344 -12.63 15.01 9.62
N LEU A 345 -12.16 13.79 9.33
CA LEU A 345 -12.87 12.83 8.48
C LEU A 345 -14.22 12.43 9.10
N ILE A 346 -14.26 12.12 10.40
CA ILE A 346 -15.49 11.79 11.13
C ILE A 346 -16.52 12.90 10.98
N ASP A 347 -16.11 14.16 11.17
CA ASP A 347 -16.98 15.33 11.10
C ASP A 347 -17.62 15.54 9.73
N VAL A 348 -17.01 15.07 8.65
CA VAL A 348 -17.56 15.15 7.29
C VAL A 348 -18.22 13.86 6.82
N TRP A 349 -17.75 12.69 7.29
CA TRP A 349 -18.23 11.39 6.82
C TRP A 349 -19.50 10.92 7.56
N VAL A 350 -19.57 11.08 8.89
CA VAL A 350 -20.75 10.66 9.69
C VAL A 350 -22.05 11.33 9.23
N PRO A 351 -22.11 12.64 8.92
CA PRO A 351 -23.30 13.23 8.34
C PRO A 351 -23.74 12.58 7.02
N VAL A 352 -22.81 12.26 6.13
CA VAL A 352 -23.10 11.57 4.86
C VAL A 352 -23.68 10.18 5.12
N LEU A 353 -23.09 9.40 6.04
CA LEU A 353 -23.61 8.09 6.44
C LEU A 353 -25.04 8.19 6.99
N ALA A 354 -25.30 9.18 7.82
CA ALA A 354 -26.64 9.42 8.40
C ALA A 354 -27.67 9.77 7.32
N ASP A 355 -27.31 10.62 6.35
CA ASP A 355 -28.19 11.01 5.23
C ASP A 355 -28.49 9.81 4.30
N LEU A 356 -27.57 8.85 4.21
CA LEU A 356 -27.78 7.58 3.51
C LEU A 356 -28.57 6.54 4.32
N GLY A 357 -28.92 6.84 5.57
CA GLY A 357 -29.65 5.94 6.46
C GLY A 357 -28.78 4.79 7.01
N ILE A 358 -27.47 4.95 7.01
CA ILE A 358 -26.54 4.00 7.60
C ILE A 358 -26.42 4.29 9.10
N GLU A 359 -26.77 3.31 9.93
CA GLU A 359 -26.82 3.44 11.41
C GLU A 359 -25.80 2.50 12.10
N SER A 360 -24.80 1.98 11.36
CA SER A 360 -23.79 1.04 11.89
C SER A 360 -22.65 1.72 12.64
N PHE A 361 -22.60 3.04 12.65
CA PHE A 361 -21.59 3.81 13.35
C PHE A 361 -21.98 4.13 14.80
N LYS A 362 -20.98 4.23 15.67
CA LYS A 362 -21.13 4.60 17.07
C LYS A 362 -21.52 6.06 17.19
N GLU A 363 -22.56 6.37 17.99
CA GLU A 363 -22.92 7.75 18.31
C GLU A 363 -21.73 8.46 19.00
N GLY A 364 -21.32 9.61 18.44
CA GLY A 364 -20.21 10.40 18.95
C GLY A 364 -18.85 9.71 18.80
N VAL A 365 -18.68 8.84 17.77
CA VAL A 365 -17.40 8.21 17.45
C VAL A 365 -16.26 9.25 17.37
N ARG A 366 -15.06 8.88 17.81
CA ARG A 366 -13.85 9.69 17.79
C ARG A 366 -12.67 8.84 17.30
N ALA A 367 -11.57 9.49 16.93
CA ALA A 367 -10.34 8.83 16.52
C ALA A 367 -9.90 7.73 17.50
N ALA A 368 -9.95 8.00 18.80
CA ALA A 368 -9.59 7.03 19.85
C ALA A 368 -10.49 5.79 19.93
N ASP A 369 -11.63 5.77 19.25
CA ASP A 369 -12.49 4.58 19.17
C ASP A 369 -12.05 3.62 18.07
N ILE A 370 -11.29 4.12 17.07
CA ILE A 370 -10.96 3.38 15.85
C ILE A 370 -9.46 3.31 15.54
N SER A 371 -8.62 4.00 16.31
CA SER A 371 -7.16 4.02 16.09
C SER A 371 -6.39 4.27 17.37
N THR A 372 -5.14 3.78 17.43
CA THR A 372 -4.16 4.11 18.48
C THR A 372 -2.74 3.99 17.95
N ASN A 373 -1.87 4.89 18.42
CA ASN A 373 -0.41 4.86 18.17
C ASN A 373 0.38 4.27 19.35
N ASP A 374 -0.29 3.72 20.38
CA ASP A 374 0.31 3.25 21.63
C ASP A 374 1.38 2.16 21.48
N PHE A 375 1.38 1.44 20.37
CA PHE A 375 2.24 0.28 20.11
C PHE A 375 3.37 0.58 19.13
N LEU A 376 3.40 1.78 18.55
CA LEU A 376 4.41 2.18 17.57
C LEU A 376 5.71 2.58 18.29
N ASP A 377 6.83 2.23 17.67
CA ASP A 377 8.16 2.70 18.07
C ASP A 377 8.52 3.97 17.26
N PRO A 378 8.59 5.15 17.89
CA PRO A 378 8.86 6.40 17.19
C PRO A 378 10.31 6.52 16.67
N SER A 379 11.17 5.55 16.95
CA SER A 379 12.52 5.49 16.39
C SER A 379 12.61 4.79 15.03
N ILE A 380 11.51 4.16 14.58
CA ILE A 380 11.44 3.42 13.31
C ILE A 380 10.85 4.33 12.23
N SER A 381 11.68 4.75 11.28
CA SER A 381 11.36 5.74 10.26
C SER A 381 11.84 5.28 8.89
N LEU A 382 11.11 5.64 7.84
CA LEU A 382 11.52 5.48 6.45
C LEU A 382 12.65 6.46 6.09
N GLY A 383 12.63 7.63 6.71
CA GLY A 383 13.60 8.70 6.45
C GLY A 383 13.24 9.60 5.25
N PHE A 384 11.99 9.51 4.74
CA PHE A 384 11.45 10.34 3.66
C PHE A 384 9.94 10.58 3.81
#